data_4efa073cc392cb89f1a3830928ed23f9
#
_entry.id   4efa073cc392cb89f1a3830928ed23f9
#
_cell.length_a   1.000
_cell.length_b   1.000
_cell.length_c   1.000
_cell.angle_alpha   90.00
_cell.angle_beta   90.00
_cell.angle_gamma   90.00
#
_symmetry.space_group_name_H-M   'P 1'
#
loop_
_entity.id
_entity.type
_entity.pdbx_description
1 polymer ?
#
loop_
_entity_poly.entity_id
_entity_poly.type
_entity_poly.pdbx_seq_one_letter_code
_entity_poly.pdbx_strand_id
1 'polypeptide(L)'
;VDSTALLLGETGVGKDEIARFIHQNSGRSDRRFVPINCGAITESLFESELFGHEGHAFTGAGSNAKPGLLEAADHGTLFLDEVGELSLNMQTKLLHVLQNRSFIRVGGNESVRVDIRVIAATNCDLEEMVRQKRFREDLYYRLNVIPIHIPPLRERKNDIIPLAQHFLDYYNQKYDFHRKLSPATCFALLNYRWEGNVRQLKNTIEQATIITDTDLIQPESLPMNVAGSEPVQEVPAEAGLNEMLERMELRYLQTFYERYGSIRKAAERLKLPPTTFLRHW
;
A
#
# COMPACT_ATOMS: atom_id res chain seq x y z
N VAL A 1 16.15 -16.86 -0.50
CA VAL A 1 15.22 -17.69 -1.28
C VAL A 1 14.75 -16.89 -2.47
N ASP A 2 14.88 -17.45 -3.70
CA ASP A 2 14.52 -16.79 -4.97
C ASP A 2 13.10 -17.11 -5.46
N SER A 3 12.25 -17.63 -4.56
CA SER A 3 10.88 -17.96 -4.88
C SER A 3 10.07 -16.70 -5.23
N THR A 4 9.11 -16.84 -6.13
CA THR A 4 8.16 -15.78 -6.48
C THR A 4 7.28 -15.45 -5.27
N ALA A 5 7.13 -14.17 -4.96
CA ALA A 5 6.18 -13.67 -3.96
C ALA A 5 5.01 -12.97 -4.66
N LEU A 6 3.79 -13.27 -4.23
CA LEU A 6 2.56 -12.63 -4.71
C LEU A 6 1.95 -11.78 -3.60
N LEU A 7 1.97 -10.47 -3.76
CA LEU A 7 1.41 -9.51 -2.82
C LEU A 7 -0.07 -9.26 -3.16
N LEU A 8 -0.94 -9.59 -2.23
CA LEU A 8 -2.40 -9.47 -2.37
C LEU A 8 -2.91 -8.41 -1.40
N GLY A 9 -3.73 -7.49 -1.88
CA GLY A 9 -4.34 -6.46 -1.03
C GLY A 9 -4.90 -5.30 -1.82
N GLU A 10 -5.71 -4.50 -1.17
CA GLU A 10 -6.39 -3.36 -1.76
C GLU A 10 -5.41 -2.33 -2.34
N THR A 11 -5.90 -1.47 -3.22
CA THR A 11 -5.12 -0.34 -3.73
C THR A 11 -4.69 0.59 -2.59
N GLY A 12 -3.43 1.03 -2.61
CA GLY A 12 -2.92 1.98 -1.62
C GLY A 12 -2.50 1.40 -0.28
N VAL A 13 -2.47 0.07 -0.09
CA VAL A 13 -2.01 -0.57 1.16
C VAL A 13 -0.49 -0.56 1.35
N GLY A 14 0.28 -0.24 0.29
CA GLY A 14 1.75 -0.18 0.32
C GLY A 14 2.43 -1.45 -0.23
N LYS A 15 1.83 -2.12 -1.24
CA LYS A 15 2.43 -3.30 -1.88
C LYS A 15 3.82 -3.04 -2.45
N ASP A 16 4.04 -1.87 -3.02
CA ASP A 16 5.33 -1.41 -3.57
C ASP A 16 6.42 -1.29 -2.50
N GLU A 17 6.10 -0.72 -1.34
CA GLU A 17 7.04 -0.62 -0.22
C GLU A 17 7.40 -2.00 0.34
N ILE A 18 6.44 -2.91 0.43
CA ILE A 18 6.68 -4.29 0.87
C ILE A 18 7.53 -5.04 -0.18
N ALA A 19 7.29 -4.83 -1.47
CA ALA A 19 8.12 -5.42 -2.52
C ALA A 19 9.58 -4.94 -2.43
N ARG A 20 9.80 -3.64 -2.19
CA ARG A 20 11.13 -3.07 -1.95
C ARG A 20 11.79 -3.66 -0.70
N PHE A 21 11.03 -3.77 0.39
CA PHE A 21 11.51 -4.37 1.64
C PHE A 21 11.93 -5.84 1.44
N ILE A 22 11.14 -6.64 0.71
CA ILE A 22 11.48 -8.03 0.37
C ILE A 22 12.77 -8.10 -0.47
N HIS A 23 12.94 -7.21 -1.43
CA HIS A 23 14.15 -7.13 -2.24
C HIS A 23 15.37 -6.77 -1.40
N GLN A 24 15.30 -5.70 -0.60
CA GLN A 24 16.38 -5.21 0.26
C GLN A 24 16.86 -6.24 1.30
N ASN A 25 15.96 -7.16 1.72
CA ASN A 25 16.28 -8.23 2.66
C ASN A 25 16.49 -9.60 1.96
N SER A 26 16.90 -9.59 0.70
CA SER A 26 17.17 -10.79 -0.09
C SER A 26 18.64 -10.94 -0.46
N GLY A 27 19.02 -12.08 -0.99
CA GLY A 27 20.35 -12.29 -1.54
C GLY A 27 20.66 -11.49 -2.81
N ARG A 28 19.71 -10.67 -3.30
CA ARG A 28 19.83 -9.77 -4.45
C ARG A 28 19.70 -8.30 -4.06
N SER A 29 19.88 -7.96 -2.79
CA SER A 29 19.72 -6.59 -2.25
C SER A 29 20.67 -5.57 -2.87
N ASP A 30 21.85 -6.01 -3.33
CA ASP A 30 22.87 -5.21 -4.03
C ASP A 30 22.62 -5.11 -5.55
N ARG A 31 21.60 -5.80 -6.06
CA ARG A 31 21.23 -5.85 -7.47
C ARG A 31 20.07 -4.90 -7.79
N ARG A 32 19.73 -4.78 -9.07
CA ARG A 32 18.65 -3.86 -9.49
C ARG A 32 17.27 -4.36 -9.04
N PHE A 33 16.47 -3.43 -8.56
CA PHE A 33 15.03 -3.58 -8.38
C PHE A 33 14.33 -2.81 -9.50
N VAL A 34 13.64 -3.53 -10.38
CA VAL A 34 13.01 -2.97 -11.57
C VAL A 34 11.49 -3.08 -11.41
N PRO A 35 10.80 -1.97 -11.05
CA PRO A 35 9.34 -1.95 -10.97
C PRO A 35 8.73 -1.68 -12.34
N ILE A 36 7.60 -2.35 -12.62
CA ILE A 36 6.73 -2.06 -13.75
C ILE A 36 5.27 -2.18 -13.33
N ASN A 37 4.44 -1.21 -13.71
CA ASN A 37 2.99 -1.28 -13.53
C ASN A 37 2.34 -1.83 -14.82
N CYS A 38 1.61 -2.95 -14.68
CA CYS A 38 1.01 -3.67 -15.81
C CYS A 38 -0.25 -2.98 -16.37
N GLY A 39 -0.90 -2.09 -15.61
CA GLY A 39 -2.12 -1.37 -16.02
C GLY A 39 -1.89 0.05 -16.54
N ALA A 40 -0.68 0.59 -16.42
CA ALA A 40 -0.44 2.02 -16.63
C ALA A 40 -0.32 2.45 -18.11
N ILE A 41 -0.11 1.52 -19.05
CA ILE A 41 0.20 1.80 -20.46
C ILE A 41 -0.50 0.82 -21.40
N THR A 42 -0.58 1.17 -22.69
CA THR A 42 -1.17 0.28 -23.69
C THR A 42 -0.38 -1.03 -23.84
N GLU A 43 -1.04 -2.12 -24.23
CA GLU A 43 -0.43 -3.45 -24.34
C GLU A 43 0.84 -3.43 -25.24
N SER A 44 0.78 -2.79 -26.40
CA SER A 44 1.90 -2.72 -27.31
C SER A 44 3.12 -1.98 -26.75
N LEU A 45 2.88 -0.91 -25.98
CA LEU A 45 3.95 -0.17 -25.33
C LEU A 45 4.49 -0.96 -24.13
N PHE A 46 3.61 -1.61 -23.35
CA PHE A 46 4.00 -2.48 -22.24
C PHE A 46 4.89 -3.64 -22.75
N GLU A 47 4.49 -4.28 -23.85
CA GLU A 47 5.27 -5.34 -24.47
C GLU A 47 6.67 -4.85 -24.88
N SER A 48 6.74 -3.72 -25.59
CA SER A 48 7.99 -3.10 -26.02
C SER A 48 8.90 -2.68 -24.85
N GLU A 49 8.33 -2.15 -23.76
CA GLU A 49 9.10 -1.78 -22.56
C GLU A 49 9.59 -3.03 -21.80
N LEU A 50 8.73 -4.05 -21.64
CA LEU A 50 9.09 -5.25 -20.90
C LEU A 50 10.12 -6.11 -21.62
N PHE A 51 9.88 -6.42 -22.91
CA PHE A 51 10.72 -7.33 -23.70
C PHE A 51 11.81 -6.63 -24.52
N GLY A 52 11.72 -5.29 -24.66
CA GLY A 52 12.55 -4.57 -25.62
C GLY A 52 12.12 -4.80 -27.06
N HIS A 53 12.75 -4.12 -27.99
CA HIS A 53 12.49 -4.27 -29.42
C HIS A 53 13.76 -4.15 -30.26
N GLU A 54 13.75 -4.81 -31.40
CA GLU A 54 14.76 -4.61 -32.44
C GLU A 54 14.48 -3.33 -33.22
N GLY A 55 15.51 -2.81 -33.91
CA GLY A 55 15.34 -1.64 -34.76
C GLY A 55 14.27 -1.88 -35.83
N HIS A 56 13.42 -0.87 -36.07
CA HIS A 56 12.32 -0.93 -37.04
C HIS A 56 11.22 -2.00 -36.76
N ALA A 57 11.10 -2.49 -35.49
CA ALA A 57 10.16 -3.54 -35.14
C ALA A 57 8.68 -3.15 -35.31
N PHE A 58 8.36 -1.85 -35.24
CA PHE A 58 7.00 -1.29 -35.45
C PHE A 58 7.06 0.17 -35.93
N THR A 59 5.93 0.69 -36.42
CA THR A 59 5.82 2.08 -36.85
C THR A 59 6.04 3.04 -35.69
N GLY A 60 7.19 3.73 -35.67
CA GLY A 60 7.64 4.58 -34.55
C GLY A 60 8.81 4.01 -33.73
N ALA A 61 9.21 2.76 -33.97
CA ALA A 61 10.47 2.24 -33.45
C ALA A 61 11.65 2.93 -34.14
N GLY A 62 12.61 3.41 -33.35
CA GLY A 62 13.86 3.97 -33.89
C GLY A 62 14.66 2.94 -34.66
N SER A 63 15.75 3.39 -35.34
CA SER A 63 16.66 2.49 -36.07
C SER A 63 17.47 1.54 -35.18
N ASN A 64 17.58 1.84 -33.91
CA ASN A 64 18.39 1.06 -32.94
C ASN A 64 17.51 0.13 -32.09
N ALA A 65 18.01 -1.05 -31.77
CA ALA A 65 17.43 -1.94 -30.82
C ALA A 65 17.43 -1.29 -29.42
N LYS A 66 16.32 -1.49 -28.66
CA LYS A 66 16.20 -1.04 -27.26
C LYS A 66 16.06 -2.25 -26.34
N PRO A 67 16.96 -2.43 -25.36
CA PRO A 67 16.81 -3.49 -24.37
C PRO A 67 15.58 -3.26 -23.49
N GLY A 68 14.92 -4.35 -23.09
CA GLY A 68 13.72 -4.30 -22.25
C GLY A 68 14.01 -4.32 -20.75
N LEU A 69 12.96 -4.13 -19.94
CA LEU A 69 13.04 -4.16 -18.50
C LEU A 69 13.43 -5.56 -17.95
N LEU A 70 13.12 -6.64 -18.68
CA LEU A 70 13.61 -7.99 -18.35
C LEU A 70 15.13 -8.06 -18.37
N GLU A 71 15.77 -7.47 -19.36
CA GLU A 71 17.25 -7.39 -19.44
C GLU A 71 17.80 -6.45 -18.35
N ALA A 72 17.12 -5.35 -18.08
CA ALA A 72 17.52 -4.42 -17.00
C ALA A 72 17.42 -5.06 -15.61
N ALA A 73 16.53 -6.05 -15.43
CA ALA A 73 16.33 -6.79 -14.19
C ALA A 73 17.22 -8.03 -14.07
N ASP A 74 18.08 -8.31 -15.06
CA ASP A 74 18.92 -9.50 -15.05
C ASP A 74 19.82 -9.56 -13.79
N HIS A 75 19.88 -10.73 -13.17
CA HIS A 75 20.46 -10.99 -11.85
C HIS A 75 19.84 -10.21 -10.68
N GLY A 76 18.78 -9.42 -10.93
CA GLY A 76 18.07 -8.59 -9.96
C GLY A 76 16.68 -9.10 -9.62
N THR A 77 15.78 -8.13 -9.32
CA THR A 77 14.37 -8.38 -8.99
C THR A 77 13.48 -7.58 -9.92
N LEU A 78 12.56 -8.26 -10.60
CA LEU A 78 11.46 -7.64 -11.34
C LEU A 78 10.23 -7.56 -10.44
N PHE A 79 9.69 -6.37 -10.26
CA PHE A 79 8.44 -6.16 -9.55
C PHE A 79 7.33 -5.82 -10.53
N LEU A 80 6.33 -6.72 -10.62
CA LEU A 80 5.16 -6.60 -11.48
C LEU A 80 3.99 -6.12 -10.62
N ASP A 81 3.64 -4.83 -10.72
CA ASP A 81 2.47 -4.29 -10.03
C ASP A 81 1.22 -4.39 -10.92
N GLU A 82 0.07 -4.64 -10.29
CA GLU A 82 -1.22 -4.79 -10.96
C GLU A 82 -1.25 -5.91 -12.03
N VAL A 83 -0.68 -7.09 -11.71
CA VAL A 83 -0.59 -8.22 -12.68
C VAL A 83 -1.96 -8.72 -13.18
N GLY A 84 -3.05 -8.44 -12.44
CA GLY A 84 -4.42 -8.72 -12.88
C GLY A 84 -4.86 -7.95 -14.11
N GLU A 85 -4.18 -6.84 -14.44
CA GLU A 85 -4.48 -6.00 -15.62
C GLU A 85 -3.84 -6.50 -16.93
N LEU A 86 -2.99 -7.54 -16.85
CA LEU A 86 -2.34 -8.11 -18.04
C LEU A 86 -3.36 -8.74 -18.98
N SER A 87 -3.26 -8.47 -20.27
CA SER A 87 -4.00 -9.18 -21.31
C SER A 87 -3.59 -10.66 -21.38
N LEU A 88 -4.46 -11.53 -21.85
CA LEU A 88 -4.17 -12.98 -22.00
C LEU A 88 -2.93 -13.26 -22.87
N ASN A 89 -2.67 -12.41 -23.87
CA ASN A 89 -1.48 -12.50 -24.70
C ASN A 89 -0.22 -12.21 -23.87
N MET A 90 -0.22 -11.13 -23.07
CA MET A 90 0.89 -10.78 -22.21
C MET A 90 1.12 -11.80 -21.09
N GLN A 91 0.04 -12.36 -20.53
CA GLN A 91 0.13 -13.46 -19.58
C GLN A 91 0.86 -14.68 -20.16
N THR A 92 0.58 -15.02 -21.44
CA THR A 92 1.28 -16.13 -22.13
C THR A 92 2.78 -15.85 -22.29
N LYS A 93 3.16 -14.63 -22.69
CA LYS A 93 4.55 -14.22 -22.84
C LYS A 93 5.29 -14.21 -21.51
N LEU A 94 4.66 -13.67 -20.47
CA LEU A 94 5.22 -13.66 -19.12
C LEU A 94 5.43 -15.07 -18.59
N LEU A 95 4.47 -15.97 -18.77
CA LEU A 95 4.60 -17.37 -18.37
C LEU A 95 5.80 -18.02 -19.03
N HIS A 96 6.02 -17.79 -20.34
CA HIS A 96 7.18 -18.31 -21.05
C HIS A 96 8.51 -17.86 -20.43
N VAL A 97 8.61 -16.57 -20.05
CA VAL A 97 9.81 -16.05 -19.34
C VAL A 97 10.01 -16.74 -18.01
N LEU A 98 8.93 -16.86 -17.20
CA LEU A 98 8.99 -17.48 -15.88
C LEU A 98 9.37 -18.97 -15.91
N GLN A 99 9.02 -19.68 -16.98
CA GLN A 99 9.33 -21.10 -17.16
C GLN A 99 10.72 -21.33 -17.74
N ASN A 100 11.04 -20.60 -18.82
CA ASN A 100 12.22 -20.89 -19.64
C ASN A 100 13.42 -19.98 -19.31
N ARG A 101 13.21 -18.95 -18.48
CA ARG A 101 14.21 -17.91 -18.16
C ARG A 101 14.81 -17.28 -19.43
N SER A 102 13.99 -17.17 -20.48
CA SER A 102 14.38 -16.58 -21.75
C SER A 102 13.17 -15.98 -22.48
N PHE A 103 13.43 -15.06 -23.35
CA PHE A 103 12.41 -14.40 -24.18
C PHE A 103 13.03 -13.95 -25.52
N ILE A 104 12.19 -13.46 -26.42
CA ILE A 104 12.58 -12.87 -27.71
C ILE A 104 12.10 -11.42 -27.70
N ARG A 105 12.95 -10.47 -28.12
CA ARG A 105 12.58 -9.07 -28.29
C ARG A 105 11.50 -8.91 -29.35
N VAL A 106 10.70 -7.86 -29.23
CA VAL A 106 9.68 -7.55 -30.24
C VAL A 106 10.35 -7.31 -31.62
N GLY A 107 9.88 -8.03 -32.65
CA GLY A 107 10.46 -7.98 -33.97
C GLY A 107 11.78 -8.72 -34.18
N GLY A 108 12.30 -9.37 -33.13
CA GLY A 108 13.53 -10.15 -33.17
C GLY A 108 13.29 -11.66 -33.30
N ASN A 109 14.38 -12.41 -33.47
CA ASN A 109 14.38 -13.86 -33.54
C ASN A 109 15.39 -14.48 -32.58
N GLU A 110 16.22 -13.68 -31.91
CA GLU A 110 17.23 -14.15 -30.99
C GLU A 110 16.65 -14.32 -29.58
N SER A 111 16.96 -15.46 -28.94
CA SER A 111 16.56 -15.74 -27.56
C SER A 111 17.54 -15.08 -26.58
N VAL A 112 17.01 -14.22 -25.73
CA VAL A 112 17.74 -13.57 -24.63
C VAL A 112 17.47 -14.33 -23.33
N ARG A 113 18.52 -14.74 -22.62
CA ARG A 113 18.42 -15.41 -21.32
C ARG A 113 18.51 -14.41 -20.18
N VAL A 114 17.72 -14.63 -19.13
CA VAL A 114 17.72 -13.79 -17.93
C VAL A 114 17.57 -14.61 -16.66
N ASP A 115 18.24 -14.21 -15.61
CA ASP A 115 18.09 -14.76 -14.28
C ASP A 115 17.44 -13.70 -13.36
N ILE A 116 16.12 -13.70 -13.29
CA ILE A 116 15.35 -12.72 -12.52
C ILE A 116 14.62 -13.39 -11.36
N ARG A 117 14.57 -12.71 -10.22
CA ARG A 117 13.58 -12.96 -9.17
C ARG A 117 12.34 -12.14 -9.46
N VAL A 118 11.15 -12.74 -9.30
CA VAL A 118 9.89 -12.02 -9.54
C VAL A 118 9.14 -11.80 -8.22
N ILE A 119 8.67 -10.58 -8.02
CA ILE A 119 7.66 -10.20 -7.04
C ILE A 119 6.49 -9.67 -7.83
N ALA A 120 5.31 -10.20 -7.61
CA ALA A 120 4.08 -9.76 -8.27
C ALA A 120 3.12 -9.15 -7.25
N ALA A 121 2.31 -8.19 -7.67
CA ALA A 121 1.29 -7.58 -6.82
C ALA A 121 -0.02 -7.39 -7.58
N THR A 122 -1.13 -7.51 -6.87
CA THR A 122 -2.47 -7.24 -7.42
C THR A 122 -3.45 -6.85 -6.31
N ASN A 123 -4.48 -6.09 -6.69
CA ASN A 123 -5.68 -5.84 -5.90
C ASN A 123 -6.87 -6.71 -6.36
N CYS A 124 -6.72 -7.47 -7.45
CA CYS A 124 -7.75 -8.33 -8.00
C CYS A 124 -7.75 -9.71 -7.33
N ASP A 125 -8.91 -10.34 -7.28
CA ASP A 125 -9.06 -11.76 -6.98
C ASP A 125 -8.68 -12.58 -8.21
N LEU A 126 -7.42 -13.05 -8.26
CA LEU A 126 -6.90 -13.82 -9.38
C LEU A 126 -7.60 -15.18 -9.51
N GLU A 127 -8.05 -15.80 -8.42
CA GLU A 127 -8.78 -17.08 -8.48
C GLU A 127 -10.12 -16.91 -9.18
N GLU A 128 -10.85 -15.83 -8.87
CA GLU A 128 -12.09 -15.50 -9.56
C GLU A 128 -11.83 -15.16 -11.03
N MET A 129 -10.75 -14.45 -11.34
CA MET A 129 -10.35 -14.15 -12.72
C MET A 129 -10.00 -15.43 -13.51
N VAL A 130 -9.39 -16.44 -12.86
CA VAL A 130 -9.14 -17.76 -13.48
C VAL A 130 -10.46 -18.46 -13.80
N ARG A 131 -11.42 -18.48 -12.85
CA ARG A 131 -12.77 -19.05 -13.09
C ARG A 131 -13.49 -18.38 -14.26
N GLN A 132 -13.32 -17.06 -14.39
CA GLN A 132 -13.88 -16.25 -15.48
C GLN A 132 -13.06 -16.32 -16.78
N LYS A 133 -11.97 -17.09 -16.84
CA LYS A 133 -11.05 -17.19 -17.99
C LYS A 133 -10.41 -15.83 -18.40
N ARG A 134 -10.32 -14.90 -17.48
CA ARG A 134 -9.63 -13.61 -17.64
C ARG A 134 -8.17 -13.68 -17.21
N PHE A 135 -7.80 -14.67 -16.42
CA PHE A 135 -6.44 -14.95 -16.00
C PHE A 135 -6.14 -16.43 -16.26
N ARG A 136 -4.91 -16.72 -16.72
CA ARG A 136 -4.51 -18.09 -17.02
C ARG A 136 -4.17 -18.84 -15.72
N GLU A 137 -4.67 -20.04 -15.59
CA GLU A 137 -4.45 -20.89 -14.44
C GLU A 137 -2.97 -21.28 -14.25
N ASP A 138 -2.27 -21.57 -15.37
CA ASP A 138 -0.85 -21.92 -15.35
C ASP A 138 0.06 -20.76 -14.86
N LEU A 139 -0.25 -19.51 -15.24
CA LEU A 139 0.44 -18.33 -14.76
C LEU A 139 0.10 -18.08 -13.28
N TYR A 140 -1.15 -18.23 -12.87
CA TYR A 140 -1.56 -18.08 -11.48
C TYR A 140 -0.72 -18.97 -10.55
N TYR A 141 -0.64 -20.28 -10.82
CA TYR A 141 0.17 -21.19 -10.00
C TYR A 141 1.68 -20.86 -10.03
N ARG A 142 2.16 -20.28 -11.12
CA ARG A 142 3.58 -19.87 -11.22
C ARG A 142 3.87 -18.62 -10.41
N LEU A 143 2.92 -17.71 -10.25
CA LEU A 143 3.04 -16.49 -9.44
C LEU A 143 2.71 -16.75 -7.97
N ASN A 144 1.73 -17.59 -7.68
CA ASN A 144 1.22 -17.86 -6.33
C ASN A 144 2.05 -18.93 -5.59
N VAL A 145 3.37 -18.71 -5.51
CA VAL A 145 4.28 -19.62 -4.77
C VAL A 145 4.31 -19.22 -3.29
N ILE A 146 4.47 -17.93 -3.00
CA ILE A 146 4.44 -17.39 -1.64
C ILE A 146 3.42 -16.25 -1.62
N PRO A 147 2.14 -16.53 -1.31
CA PRO A 147 1.14 -15.46 -1.16
C PRO A 147 1.37 -14.69 0.14
N ILE A 148 1.30 -13.36 0.04
CA ILE A 148 1.39 -12.43 1.17
C ILE A 148 0.19 -11.51 1.12
N HIS A 149 -0.74 -11.70 2.04
CA HIS A 149 -1.92 -10.87 2.18
C HIS A 149 -1.60 -9.64 3.03
N ILE A 150 -1.82 -8.46 2.47
CA ILE A 150 -1.63 -7.18 3.16
C ILE A 150 -3.02 -6.67 3.53
N PRO A 151 -3.34 -6.64 4.83
CA PRO A 151 -4.65 -6.18 5.28
C PRO A 151 -4.84 -4.68 4.98
N PRO A 152 -6.07 -4.24 4.73
CA PRO A 152 -6.39 -2.84 4.56
C PRO A 152 -6.15 -2.06 5.87
N LEU A 153 -5.93 -0.75 5.76
CA LEU A 153 -5.53 0.10 6.89
C LEU A 153 -6.58 0.10 8.03
N ARG A 154 -7.86 -0.03 7.70
CA ARG A 154 -8.97 -0.15 8.67
C ARG A 154 -8.89 -1.39 9.58
N GLU A 155 -8.20 -2.45 9.16
CA GLU A 155 -7.98 -3.69 9.92
C GLU A 155 -6.69 -3.65 10.75
N ARG A 156 -5.79 -2.68 10.47
CA ARG A 156 -4.55 -2.45 11.24
C ARG A 156 -4.51 -1.05 11.83
N LYS A 157 -5.53 -0.72 12.61
CA LYS A 157 -5.72 0.62 13.20
C LYS A 157 -4.52 1.11 14.01
N ASN A 158 -3.76 0.18 14.62
CA ASN A 158 -2.55 0.52 15.36
C ASN A 158 -1.45 1.16 14.51
N ASP A 159 -1.48 0.98 13.18
CA ASP A 159 -0.50 1.55 12.26
C ASP A 159 -0.88 2.97 11.83
N ILE A 160 -2.15 3.40 12.02
CA ILE A 160 -2.64 4.68 11.50
C ILE A 160 -1.84 5.85 12.06
N ILE A 161 -1.72 5.95 13.38
CA ILE A 161 -1.04 7.09 14.01
C ILE A 161 0.47 7.07 13.77
N PRO A 162 1.18 5.93 13.89
CA PRO A 162 2.58 5.86 13.49
C PRO A 162 2.84 6.29 12.03
N LEU A 163 1.98 5.84 11.09
CA LEU A 163 2.08 6.25 9.70
C LEU A 163 1.78 7.74 9.50
N ALA A 164 0.72 8.25 10.16
CA ALA A 164 0.38 9.67 10.10
C ALA A 164 1.53 10.54 10.64
N GLN A 165 2.15 10.14 11.76
CA GLN A 165 3.30 10.84 12.32
C GLN A 165 4.50 10.81 11.37
N HIS A 166 4.81 9.63 10.80
CA HIS A 166 5.89 9.49 9.82
C HIS A 166 5.71 10.41 8.60
N PHE A 167 4.47 10.49 8.06
CA PHE A 167 4.18 11.40 6.96
C PHE A 167 4.26 12.86 7.39
N LEU A 168 3.77 13.20 8.58
CA LEU A 168 3.86 14.55 9.12
C LEU A 168 5.32 14.99 9.28
N ASP A 169 6.18 14.13 9.83
CA ASP A 169 7.61 14.43 10.00
C ASP A 169 8.27 14.64 8.63
N TYR A 170 7.95 13.81 7.65
CA TYR A 170 8.41 13.97 6.27
C TYR A 170 7.99 15.32 5.66
N TYR A 171 6.71 15.72 5.82
CA TYR A 171 6.21 16.97 5.26
C TYR A 171 6.71 18.20 6.05
N ASN A 172 6.86 18.09 7.37
CA ASN A 172 7.50 19.12 8.18
C ASN A 172 8.92 19.41 7.68
N GLN A 173 9.72 18.39 7.43
CA GLN A 173 11.06 18.55 6.88
C GLN A 173 11.04 19.11 5.44
N LYS A 174 10.12 18.64 4.60
CA LYS A 174 10.02 19.07 3.19
C LYS A 174 9.64 20.54 3.03
N TYR A 175 8.75 21.04 3.91
CA TYR A 175 8.16 22.38 3.81
C TYR A 175 8.69 23.36 4.88
N ASP A 176 9.65 22.93 5.70
CA ASP A 176 10.18 23.68 6.84
C ASP A 176 9.09 24.13 7.83
N PHE A 177 8.21 23.19 8.19
CA PHE A 177 7.14 23.38 9.17
C PHE A 177 7.46 22.62 10.46
N HIS A 178 6.78 22.99 11.56
CA HIS A 178 6.93 22.34 12.88
C HIS A 178 5.58 21.89 13.44
N ARG A 179 4.72 21.41 12.60
CA ARG A 179 3.34 21.07 12.92
C ARG A 179 3.25 19.77 13.72
N LYS A 180 2.20 19.66 14.54
CA LYS A 180 1.89 18.48 15.37
C LYS A 180 0.44 18.11 15.20
N LEU A 181 0.10 16.81 15.33
CA LEU A 181 -1.28 16.35 15.36
C LEU A 181 -1.89 16.65 16.74
N SER A 182 -3.08 17.22 16.78
CA SER A 182 -3.85 17.33 18.04
C SER A 182 -4.40 15.96 18.45
N PRO A 183 -4.69 15.72 19.75
CA PRO A 183 -5.37 14.50 20.18
C PRO A 183 -6.72 14.28 19.46
N ALA A 184 -7.46 15.35 19.21
CA ALA A 184 -8.73 15.30 18.47
C ALA A 184 -8.51 14.86 17.01
N THR A 185 -7.46 15.35 16.36
CA THR A 185 -7.06 14.92 15.01
C THR A 185 -6.68 13.44 14.98
N CYS A 186 -5.88 12.98 15.95
CA CYS A 186 -5.55 11.56 16.07
C CYS A 186 -6.80 10.69 16.21
N PHE A 187 -7.78 11.13 17.01
CA PHE A 187 -9.04 10.43 17.16
C PHE A 187 -9.83 10.38 15.84
N ALA A 188 -9.93 11.48 15.10
CA ALA A 188 -10.58 11.50 13.79
C ALA A 188 -9.92 10.53 12.81
N LEU A 189 -8.57 10.51 12.75
CA LEU A 189 -7.82 9.60 11.90
C LEU A 189 -8.08 8.13 12.23
N LEU A 190 -8.16 7.76 13.51
CA LEU A 190 -8.41 6.38 13.98
C LEU A 190 -9.82 5.88 13.64
N ASN A 191 -10.79 6.77 13.54
CA ASN A 191 -12.20 6.43 13.29
C ASN A 191 -12.59 6.46 11.82
N TYR A 192 -11.71 6.93 10.94
CA TYR A 192 -11.99 6.95 9.52
C TYR A 192 -11.74 5.58 8.85
N ARG A 193 -12.51 5.25 7.81
CA ARG A 193 -12.48 3.91 7.16
C ARG A 193 -11.28 3.68 6.24
N TRP A 194 -10.64 4.74 5.77
CA TRP A 194 -9.47 4.68 4.89
C TRP A 194 -9.66 3.78 3.66
N GLU A 195 -10.68 4.02 2.86
CA GLU A 195 -10.94 3.24 1.64
C GLU A 195 -9.77 3.29 0.64
N GLY A 196 -9.04 4.42 0.59
CA GLY A 196 -7.80 4.57 -0.19
C GLY A 196 -6.54 4.20 0.60
N ASN A 197 -6.69 3.56 1.79
CA ASN A 197 -5.61 3.02 2.60
C ASN A 197 -4.49 4.03 2.92
N VAL A 198 -3.24 3.58 2.92
CA VAL A 198 -2.05 4.40 3.24
C VAL A 198 -1.85 5.55 2.26
N ARG A 199 -2.23 5.35 0.99
CA ARG A 199 -2.15 6.43 -0.03
C ARG A 199 -3.08 7.59 0.32
N GLN A 200 -4.30 7.29 0.76
CA GLN A 200 -5.25 8.32 1.22
C GLN A 200 -4.75 8.99 2.50
N LEU A 201 -4.27 8.22 3.49
CA LEU A 201 -3.70 8.77 4.73
C LEU A 201 -2.56 9.74 4.42
N LYS A 202 -1.61 9.36 3.58
CA LYS A 202 -0.48 10.20 3.16
C LYS A 202 -0.96 11.53 2.57
N ASN A 203 -1.90 11.49 1.62
CA ASN A 203 -2.45 12.69 0.98
C ASN A 203 -3.21 13.57 2.00
N THR A 204 -3.97 12.96 2.91
CA THR A 204 -4.68 13.67 3.98
C THR A 204 -3.71 14.44 4.89
N ILE A 205 -2.63 13.79 5.32
CA ILE A 205 -1.61 14.44 6.17
C ILE A 205 -0.88 15.56 5.41
N GLU A 206 -0.53 15.34 4.13
CA GLU A 206 0.08 16.40 3.29
C GLU A 206 -0.83 17.62 3.21
N GLN A 207 -2.10 17.41 2.87
CA GLN A 207 -3.08 18.49 2.75
C GLN A 207 -3.27 19.23 4.08
N ALA A 208 -3.46 18.51 5.18
CA ALA A 208 -3.62 19.10 6.50
C ALA A 208 -2.37 19.89 6.91
N THR A 209 -1.17 19.41 6.60
CA THR A 209 0.09 20.10 6.89
C THR A 209 0.18 21.43 6.13
N ILE A 210 -0.27 21.48 4.89
CA ILE A 210 -0.21 22.69 4.05
C ILE A 210 -1.27 23.72 4.47
N ILE A 211 -2.50 23.27 4.74
CA ILE A 211 -3.64 24.17 4.99
C ILE A 211 -3.60 24.78 6.40
N THR A 212 -3.01 24.08 7.38
CA THR A 212 -2.99 24.56 8.76
C THR A 212 -2.09 25.78 8.90
N ASP A 213 -2.57 26.87 9.48
CA ASP A 213 -1.80 28.09 9.73
C ASP A 213 -1.08 28.11 11.10
N THR A 214 -1.40 27.15 11.97
CA THR A 214 -0.86 27.03 13.34
C THR A 214 0.07 25.84 13.45
N ASP A 215 0.84 25.74 14.55
CA ASP A 215 1.69 24.57 14.81
C ASP A 215 0.91 23.29 15.16
N LEU A 216 -0.40 23.41 15.42
CA LEU A 216 -1.23 22.28 15.83
C LEU A 216 -2.32 22.01 14.78
N ILE A 217 -2.24 20.86 14.11
CA ILE A 217 -3.24 20.40 13.16
C ILE A 217 -4.49 19.96 13.94
N GLN A 218 -5.60 20.65 13.72
CA GLN A 218 -6.91 20.36 14.31
C GLN A 218 -7.76 19.55 13.32
N PRO A 219 -8.83 18.86 13.75
CA PRO A 219 -9.71 18.10 12.87
C PRO A 219 -10.27 18.91 11.70
N GLU A 220 -10.50 20.20 11.89
CA GLU A 220 -11.03 21.11 10.87
C GLU A 220 -10.07 21.31 9.69
N SER A 221 -8.78 21.05 9.89
CA SER A 221 -7.77 21.08 8.83
C SER A 221 -7.74 19.79 8.00
N LEU A 222 -8.45 18.73 8.44
CA LEU A 222 -8.59 17.52 7.66
C LEU A 222 -9.62 17.72 6.54
N PRO A 223 -9.54 16.98 5.42
CA PRO A 223 -10.62 16.95 4.43
C PRO A 223 -11.97 16.63 5.07
N MET A 224 -13.04 17.29 4.63
CA MET A 224 -14.38 17.17 5.25
C MET A 224 -14.87 15.73 5.43
N ASN A 225 -14.52 14.82 4.51
CA ASN A 225 -14.86 13.41 4.60
C ASN A 225 -14.14 12.68 5.74
N VAL A 226 -12.99 13.19 6.19
CA VAL A 226 -12.22 12.64 7.33
C VAL A 226 -12.59 13.35 8.62
N ALA A 227 -12.74 14.68 8.58
CA ALA A 227 -13.14 15.50 9.73
C ALA A 227 -14.58 15.17 10.20
N GLY A 228 -15.47 14.88 9.24
CA GLY A 228 -16.89 14.54 9.49
C GLY A 228 -17.15 13.04 9.62
N SER A 229 -16.13 12.19 9.76
CA SER A 229 -16.34 10.79 10.09
C SER A 229 -16.94 10.70 11.50
N GLU A 230 -18.26 10.74 11.55
CA GLU A 230 -19.00 10.48 12.77
C GLU A 230 -18.52 9.15 13.37
N PRO A 231 -18.32 9.09 14.70
CA PRO A 231 -18.34 7.82 15.37
C PRO A 231 -19.70 7.21 15.07
N VAL A 232 -19.73 6.13 14.30
CA VAL A 232 -20.96 5.42 13.99
C VAL A 232 -21.62 4.95 15.28
N GLN A 233 -22.44 5.80 15.82
CA GLN A 233 -23.64 5.55 16.61
C GLN A 233 -24.31 6.90 16.77
N GLU A 234 -25.47 7.02 16.18
CA GLU A 234 -26.37 8.16 16.34
C GLU A 234 -26.41 8.55 17.84
N VAL A 235 -25.73 9.63 18.16
CA VAL A 235 -26.02 10.31 19.41
C VAL A 235 -27.38 10.94 19.19
N PRO A 236 -28.41 10.62 19.97
CA PRO A 236 -29.69 11.31 19.86
C PRO A 236 -29.44 12.81 19.89
N ALA A 237 -30.04 13.55 18.98
CA ALA A 237 -29.86 15.00 18.86
C ALA A 237 -30.20 15.80 20.15
N GLU A 238 -30.66 15.10 21.18
CA GLU A 238 -31.06 15.62 22.50
C GLU A 238 -30.03 15.32 23.62
N ALA A 239 -28.92 14.61 23.33
CA ALA A 239 -27.93 14.34 24.36
C ALA A 239 -27.17 15.62 24.74
N GLY A 240 -27.24 16.01 26.01
CA GLY A 240 -26.52 17.16 26.53
C GLY A 240 -24.99 16.97 26.47
N LEU A 241 -24.24 18.09 26.42
CA LEU A 241 -22.77 18.09 26.37
C LEU A 241 -22.12 17.18 27.44
N ASN A 242 -22.69 17.14 28.65
CA ASN A 242 -22.17 16.29 29.72
C ASN A 242 -22.30 14.80 29.43
N GLU A 243 -23.41 14.35 28.87
CA GLU A 243 -23.62 12.96 28.47
C GLU A 243 -22.67 12.53 27.34
N MET A 244 -22.40 13.44 26.44
CA MET A 244 -21.45 13.26 25.35
C MET A 244 -20.01 13.14 25.89
N LEU A 245 -19.62 13.96 26.84
CA LEU A 245 -18.33 13.91 27.53
C LEU A 245 -18.14 12.61 28.31
N GLU A 246 -19.16 12.19 29.07
CA GLU A 246 -19.14 10.92 29.83
C GLU A 246 -18.97 9.71 28.89
N ARG A 247 -19.69 9.67 27.77
CA ARG A 247 -19.55 8.58 26.79
C ARG A 247 -18.17 8.55 26.12
N MET A 248 -17.60 9.71 25.81
CA MET A 248 -16.24 9.82 25.26
C MET A 248 -15.20 9.36 26.30
N GLU A 249 -15.35 9.78 27.54
CA GLU A 249 -14.46 9.38 28.65
C GLU A 249 -14.51 7.86 28.87
N LEU A 250 -15.70 7.28 28.94
CA LEU A 250 -15.90 5.84 29.13
C LEU A 250 -15.24 5.03 27.98
N ARG A 251 -15.41 5.46 26.76
CA ARG A 251 -14.77 4.81 25.58
C ARG A 251 -13.24 4.89 25.65
N TYR A 252 -12.71 6.04 26.08
CA TYR A 252 -11.27 6.24 26.24
C TYR A 252 -10.70 5.30 27.33
N LEU A 253 -11.41 5.18 28.44
CA LEU A 253 -11.04 4.26 29.53
C LEU A 253 -11.08 2.79 29.07
N GLN A 254 -12.10 2.39 28.31
CA GLN A 254 -12.21 1.05 27.72
C GLN A 254 -11.04 0.73 26.81
N THR A 255 -10.69 1.61 25.90
CA THR A 255 -9.56 1.43 24.97
C THR A 255 -8.25 1.22 25.73
N PHE A 256 -8.01 2.00 26.79
CA PHE A 256 -6.83 1.86 27.64
C PHE A 256 -6.83 0.57 28.45
N TYR A 257 -7.99 0.17 28.98
CA TYR A 257 -8.11 -1.11 29.68
C TYR A 257 -7.81 -2.30 28.78
N GLU A 258 -8.40 -2.35 27.58
CA GLU A 258 -8.14 -3.39 26.58
C GLU A 258 -6.65 -3.46 26.20
N ARG A 259 -6.00 -2.31 26.07
CA ARG A 259 -4.59 -2.23 25.68
C ARG A 259 -3.62 -2.67 26.77
N TYR A 260 -3.93 -2.38 28.04
CA TYR A 260 -3.01 -2.64 29.16
C TYR A 260 -3.43 -3.81 30.06
N GLY A 261 -4.62 -4.36 29.85
CA GLY A 261 -5.14 -5.56 30.54
C GLY A 261 -5.33 -5.40 32.05
N SER A 262 -5.20 -4.16 32.57
CA SER A 262 -5.29 -3.89 34.01
C SER A 262 -5.66 -2.44 34.28
N ILE A 263 -6.68 -2.21 35.10
CA ILE A 263 -7.13 -0.89 35.54
C ILE A 263 -5.98 -0.06 36.12
N ARG A 264 -5.13 -0.68 36.94
CA ARG A 264 -3.99 0.02 37.55
C ARG A 264 -2.99 0.54 36.53
N LYS A 265 -2.63 -0.27 35.54
CA LYS A 265 -1.71 0.12 34.46
C LYS A 265 -2.32 1.15 33.51
N ALA A 266 -3.62 1.00 33.19
CA ALA A 266 -4.34 1.95 32.36
C ALA A 266 -4.44 3.34 33.05
N ALA A 267 -4.81 3.37 34.32
CA ALA A 267 -4.91 4.58 35.12
C ALA A 267 -3.53 5.29 35.26
N GLU A 268 -2.46 4.55 35.50
CA GLU A 268 -1.10 5.08 35.60
C GLU A 268 -0.68 5.77 34.28
N ARG A 269 -1.01 5.18 33.14
CA ARG A 269 -0.71 5.76 31.80
C ARG A 269 -1.52 7.01 31.50
N LEU A 270 -2.76 7.06 31.98
CA LEU A 270 -3.62 8.24 31.86
C LEU A 270 -3.30 9.30 32.94
N LYS A 271 -2.34 9.04 33.83
CA LYS A 271 -2.02 9.91 34.99
C LYS A 271 -3.25 10.18 35.88
N LEU A 272 -4.12 9.19 35.99
CA LEU A 272 -5.33 9.24 36.83
C LEU A 272 -5.17 8.32 38.04
N PRO A 273 -5.75 8.69 39.20
CA PRO A 273 -5.88 7.76 40.32
C PRO A 273 -6.74 6.55 39.90
N PRO A 274 -6.38 5.30 40.30
CA PRO A 274 -7.19 4.12 39.99
C PRO A 274 -8.65 4.21 40.46
N THR A 275 -8.91 4.92 41.54
CA THR A 275 -10.27 5.21 42.06
C THR A 275 -11.08 6.12 41.12
N THR A 276 -10.42 7.09 40.50
CA THR A 276 -11.04 7.95 39.49
C THR A 276 -11.35 7.16 38.22
N PHE A 277 -10.43 6.30 37.78
CA PHE A 277 -10.64 5.41 36.64
C PHE A 277 -11.89 4.51 36.88
N LEU A 278 -12.01 3.88 38.07
CA LEU A 278 -13.15 3.04 38.41
C LEU A 278 -14.48 3.79 38.55
N ARG A 279 -14.45 5.07 38.94
CA ARG A 279 -15.68 5.88 39.04
C ARG A 279 -16.28 6.26 37.68
N HIS A 280 -15.45 6.38 36.65
CA HIS A 280 -15.85 6.74 35.30
C HIS A 280 -15.93 5.52 34.36
N TRP A 281 -15.56 4.30 34.84
CA TRP A 281 -15.72 3.02 34.16
C TRP A 281 -17.16 2.50 34.29
#